data_3fc1e2b52a2f5586899f48056b5f31bb
#
_entry.id   3fc1e2b52a2f5586899f48056b5f31bb
#
_cell.length_a   1.000
_cell.length_b   1.000
_cell.length_c   1.000
_cell.angle_alpha   90.00
_cell.angle_beta   90.00
_cell.angle_gamma   90.00
#
_symmetry.space_group_name_H-M   'P 1'
#
loop_
_entity.id
_entity.type
_entity.pdbx_description
1 polymer ?
#
loop_
_entity_poly.entity_id
_entity_poly.type
_entity_poly.pdbx_seq_one_letter_code
_entity_poly.pdbx_strand_id
1 'polypeptide(L)'
;MKKHSRLVERVVRPYLIFIALILAAAMIVMYFSVVTKLNYEAENAGTKIAETMARQVDTYIEEIDVLAQQVKRQPRIINIFYNLNNTKNDKSNFFNNNVLLGIDVSSILNGLITDRNGNFNISVYNGYGDFVSNQNYFIDKKKFQSTM
;
A
#
# COMPACT_ATOMS: atom_id res chain seq x y z
N MET A 1 54.79 59.96 -6.35
CA MET A 1 53.56 59.10 -6.43
C MET A 1 53.52 57.84 -5.62
N LYS A 2 54.53 57.38 -4.85
CA LYS A 2 54.52 56.12 -4.10
C LYS A 2 53.91 56.19 -2.67
N LYS A 3 53.63 57.34 -2.11
CA LYS A 3 53.13 57.52 -0.71
C LYS A 3 51.60 57.31 -0.61
N HIS A 4 50.82 57.59 -1.61
CA HIS A 4 49.34 57.43 -1.64
C HIS A 4 48.92 55.96 -1.69
N SER A 5 49.69 55.11 -2.40
CA SER A 5 49.42 53.68 -2.54
C SER A 5 49.50 52.94 -1.19
N ARG A 6 50.45 53.27 -0.29
CA ARG A 6 50.63 52.64 1.03
C ARG A 6 49.55 52.99 2.05
N LEU A 7 48.97 54.20 1.98
CA LEU A 7 47.88 54.62 2.83
C LEU A 7 46.56 53.93 2.46
N VAL A 8 46.24 53.84 1.18
CA VAL A 8 45.08 53.10 0.67
C VAL A 8 45.18 51.62 1.05
N GLU A 9 46.34 51.02 0.90
CA GLU A 9 46.54 49.60 1.23
C GLU A 9 46.38 49.32 2.73
N ARG A 10 46.83 50.22 3.63
CA ARG A 10 46.68 50.08 5.08
C ARG A 10 45.26 50.26 5.58
N VAL A 11 44.42 51.02 4.92
CA VAL A 11 43.03 51.27 5.33
C VAL A 11 42.07 50.34 4.64
N VAL A 12 42.23 50.09 3.34
CA VAL A 12 41.30 49.28 2.53
C VAL A 12 41.42 47.78 2.86
N ARG A 13 42.63 47.28 3.15
CA ARG A 13 42.87 45.89 3.44
C ARG A 13 42.12 45.35 4.69
N PRO A 14 42.20 46.02 5.86
CA PRO A 14 41.41 45.56 7.03
C PRO A 14 39.93 45.70 6.85
N TYR A 15 39.47 46.68 6.06
CA TYR A 15 38.05 46.86 5.74
C TYR A 15 37.51 45.74 4.86
N LEU A 16 38.27 45.31 3.87
CA LEU A 16 37.90 44.15 3.02
C LEU A 16 37.85 42.84 3.81
N ILE A 17 38.79 42.63 4.74
CA ILE A 17 38.83 41.46 5.63
C ILE A 17 37.58 41.46 6.54
N PHE A 18 37.22 42.61 7.06
CA PHE A 18 36.04 42.74 7.93
C PHE A 18 34.72 42.43 7.19
N ILE A 19 34.59 43.00 5.97
CA ILE A 19 33.44 42.69 5.11
C ILE A 19 33.38 41.20 4.75
N ALA A 20 34.53 40.58 4.42
CA ALA A 20 34.59 39.15 4.11
C ALA A 20 34.19 38.27 5.32
N LEU A 21 34.60 38.69 6.53
CA LEU A 21 34.19 37.98 7.76
C LEU A 21 32.68 38.08 8.03
N ILE A 22 32.07 39.24 7.83
CA ILE A 22 30.63 39.45 7.98
C ILE A 22 29.88 38.59 6.97
N LEU A 23 30.30 38.56 5.72
CA LEU A 23 29.69 37.76 4.66
C LEU A 23 29.82 36.28 4.95
N ALA A 24 30.98 35.81 5.44
CA ALA A 24 31.19 34.42 5.84
C ALA A 24 30.27 34.02 7.02
N ALA A 25 30.16 34.90 8.02
CA ALA A 25 29.25 34.65 9.16
C ALA A 25 27.78 34.59 8.69
N ALA A 26 27.35 35.51 7.83
CA ALA A 26 26.00 35.50 7.27
C ALA A 26 25.70 34.20 6.48
N MET A 27 26.66 33.74 5.65
CA MET A 27 26.50 32.49 4.90
C MET A 27 26.39 31.28 5.82
N ILE A 28 27.15 31.22 6.91
CA ILE A 28 27.08 30.14 7.90
C ILE A 28 25.70 30.11 8.55
N VAL A 29 25.19 31.25 9.01
CA VAL A 29 23.86 31.36 9.64
C VAL A 29 22.77 30.94 8.66
N MET A 30 22.85 31.41 7.40
CA MET A 30 21.89 31.05 6.36
C MET A 30 21.92 29.53 6.06
N TYR A 31 23.12 28.94 5.97
CA TYR A 31 23.28 27.50 5.75
C TYR A 31 22.61 26.68 6.85
N PHE A 32 22.90 26.98 8.13
CA PHE A 32 22.27 26.28 9.25
C PHE A 32 20.75 26.46 9.27
N SER A 33 20.25 27.64 8.98
CA SER A 33 18.81 27.92 8.92
C SER A 33 18.11 27.10 7.85
N VAL A 34 18.70 27.03 6.65
CA VAL A 34 18.16 26.26 5.52
C VAL A 34 18.19 24.76 5.81
N VAL A 35 19.31 24.23 6.32
CA VAL A 35 19.44 22.81 6.64
C VAL A 35 18.44 22.39 7.72
N THR A 36 18.29 23.18 8.78
CA THR A 36 17.34 22.91 9.87
C THR A 36 15.91 22.91 9.34
N LYS A 37 15.56 23.88 8.50
CA LYS A 37 14.23 23.97 7.91
C LYS A 37 13.92 22.78 6.98
N LEU A 38 14.89 22.40 6.13
CA LEU A 38 14.73 21.24 5.23
C LEU A 38 14.57 19.94 6.00
N ASN A 39 15.35 19.72 7.07
CA ASN A 39 15.22 18.54 7.90
C ASN A 39 13.84 18.47 8.57
N TYR A 40 13.36 19.57 9.11
CA TYR A 40 12.04 19.67 9.72
C TYR A 40 10.91 19.40 8.72
N GLU A 41 11.01 19.98 7.52
CA GLU A 41 10.02 19.76 6.45
C GLU A 41 10.05 18.29 5.96
N ALA A 42 11.23 17.68 5.84
CA ALA A 42 11.38 16.29 5.46
C ALA A 42 10.79 15.32 6.51
N GLU A 43 11.03 15.57 7.79
CA GLU A 43 10.47 14.79 8.90
C GLU A 43 8.95 14.89 8.95
N ASN A 44 8.40 16.10 8.83
CA ASN A 44 6.95 16.32 8.79
C ASN A 44 6.29 15.67 7.57
N ALA A 45 6.93 15.77 6.40
CA ALA A 45 6.45 15.11 5.19
C ALA A 45 6.46 13.58 5.35
N GLY A 46 7.54 13.02 5.91
CA GLY A 46 7.66 11.59 6.20
C GLY A 46 6.56 11.09 7.14
N THR A 47 6.34 11.80 8.25
CA THR A 47 5.27 11.48 9.22
C THR A 47 3.89 11.52 8.56
N LYS A 48 3.62 12.55 7.76
CA LYS A 48 2.33 12.71 7.08
C LYS A 48 2.07 11.61 6.04
N ILE A 49 3.11 11.18 5.33
CA ILE A 49 3.04 10.06 4.39
C ILE A 49 2.76 8.76 5.16
N ALA A 50 3.48 8.51 6.26
CA ALA A 50 3.28 7.32 7.09
C ALA A 50 1.87 7.25 7.66
N GLU A 51 1.33 8.34 8.19
CA GLU A 51 -0.06 8.42 8.68
C GLU A 51 -1.09 8.18 7.57
N THR A 52 -0.82 8.70 6.37
CA THR A 52 -1.72 8.50 5.23
C THR A 52 -1.71 7.04 4.79
N MET A 53 -0.54 6.41 4.72
CA MET A 53 -0.40 4.99 4.41
C MET A 53 -1.07 4.10 5.46
N ALA A 54 -0.90 4.41 6.75
CA ALA A 54 -1.55 3.68 7.84
C ALA A 54 -3.08 3.73 7.69
N ARG A 55 -3.66 4.91 7.45
CA ARG A 55 -5.11 5.05 7.22
C ARG A 55 -5.59 4.29 5.97
N GLN A 56 -4.79 4.27 4.91
CA GLN A 56 -5.14 3.49 3.71
C GLN A 56 -5.16 1.99 4.02
N VAL A 57 -4.18 1.49 4.76
CA VAL A 57 -4.15 0.08 5.19
C VAL A 57 -5.36 -0.27 6.05
N ASP A 58 -5.70 0.58 7.02
CA ASP A 58 -6.88 0.38 7.87
C ASP A 58 -8.16 0.33 7.04
N THR A 59 -8.31 1.24 6.07
CA THR A 59 -9.45 1.23 5.14
C THR A 59 -9.52 -0.06 4.33
N TYR A 60 -8.39 -0.56 3.81
CA TYR A 60 -8.35 -1.84 3.09
C TYR A 60 -8.73 -3.04 3.97
N ILE A 61 -8.27 -3.06 5.21
CA ILE A 61 -8.63 -4.12 6.16
C ILE A 61 -10.15 -4.11 6.43
N GLU A 62 -10.72 -2.93 6.64
CA GLU A 62 -12.16 -2.78 6.84
C GLU A 62 -12.97 -3.22 5.61
N GLU A 63 -12.52 -2.86 4.41
CA GLU A 63 -13.14 -3.32 3.16
C GLU A 63 -13.10 -4.85 2.99
N ILE A 64 -11.98 -5.49 3.36
CA ILE A 64 -11.84 -6.95 3.33
C ILE A 64 -12.80 -7.60 4.33
N ASP A 65 -12.93 -7.08 5.55
CA ASP A 65 -13.85 -7.62 6.55
C ASP A 65 -15.30 -7.50 6.09
N VAL A 66 -15.69 -6.37 5.55
CA VAL A 66 -17.04 -6.17 4.98
C VAL A 66 -17.31 -7.16 3.84
N LEU A 67 -16.34 -7.39 2.94
CA LEU A 67 -16.46 -8.37 1.87
C LEU A 67 -16.62 -9.79 2.40
N ALA A 68 -15.79 -10.18 3.37
CA ALA A 68 -15.87 -11.50 3.99
C ALA A 68 -17.24 -11.75 4.65
N GLN A 69 -17.79 -10.72 5.31
CA GLN A 69 -19.12 -10.81 5.90
C GLN A 69 -20.23 -10.89 4.84
N GLN A 70 -20.09 -10.16 3.72
CA GLN A 70 -21.06 -10.26 2.61
C GLN A 70 -21.07 -11.65 1.99
N VAL A 71 -19.88 -12.23 1.74
CA VAL A 71 -19.78 -13.61 1.22
C VAL A 71 -20.41 -14.62 2.21
N LYS A 72 -20.09 -14.48 3.51
CA LYS A 72 -20.62 -15.37 4.57
C LYS A 72 -22.14 -15.29 4.69
N ARG A 73 -22.75 -14.15 4.37
CA ARG A 73 -24.20 -13.94 4.47
C ARG A 73 -24.95 -14.24 3.19
N GLN A 74 -24.26 -14.59 2.10
CA GLN A 74 -24.90 -14.91 0.81
C GLN A 74 -25.69 -16.21 0.91
N PRO A 75 -27.05 -16.19 0.83
CA PRO A 75 -27.87 -17.37 1.05
C PRO A 75 -27.57 -18.49 0.06
N ARG A 76 -27.23 -18.13 -1.18
CA ARG A 76 -26.94 -19.10 -2.23
C ARG A 76 -25.63 -19.84 -1.99
N ILE A 77 -24.59 -19.12 -1.53
CA ILE A 77 -23.32 -19.73 -1.12
C ILE A 77 -23.56 -20.68 0.07
N ILE A 78 -24.29 -20.21 1.08
CA ILE A 78 -24.64 -21.03 2.24
C ILE A 78 -25.33 -22.32 1.84
N ASN A 79 -26.33 -22.26 0.96
CA ASN A 79 -27.06 -23.42 0.48
C ASN A 79 -26.17 -24.41 -0.29
N ILE A 80 -25.25 -23.91 -1.13
CA ILE A 80 -24.31 -24.75 -1.88
C ILE A 80 -23.39 -25.50 -0.89
N PHE A 81 -22.84 -24.82 0.10
CA PHE A 81 -21.98 -25.43 1.10
C PHE A 81 -22.73 -26.37 2.06
N TYR A 82 -23.99 -26.08 2.37
CA TYR A 82 -24.85 -26.99 3.12
C TYR A 82 -25.08 -28.30 2.35
N ASN A 83 -25.41 -28.21 1.06
CA ASN A 83 -25.58 -29.36 0.19
C ASN A 83 -24.27 -30.17 0.03
N LEU A 84 -23.12 -29.50 -0.09
CA LEU A 84 -21.82 -30.12 -0.13
C LEU A 84 -21.55 -30.95 1.15
N ASN A 85 -21.87 -30.42 2.33
CA ASN A 85 -21.65 -31.11 3.56
C ASN A 85 -22.52 -32.38 3.70
N ASN A 86 -23.71 -32.40 3.12
CA ASN A 86 -24.65 -33.51 3.13
C ASN A 86 -24.45 -34.52 1.98
N THR A 87 -23.57 -34.20 1.02
CA THR A 87 -23.26 -35.08 -0.11
C THR A 87 -22.37 -36.25 0.34
N LYS A 88 -22.66 -37.45 -0.16
CA LYS A 88 -21.83 -38.66 0.02
C LYS A 88 -20.69 -38.76 -1.02
N ASN A 89 -20.68 -37.89 -2.04
CA ASN A 89 -19.70 -37.87 -3.12
C ASN A 89 -18.36 -37.28 -2.66
N ASP A 90 -17.34 -37.45 -3.52
CA ASP A 90 -16.01 -36.89 -3.29
C ASP A 90 -16.07 -35.35 -3.10
N LYS A 91 -15.86 -34.91 -1.86
CA LYS A 91 -15.92 -33.52 -1.45
C LYS A 91 -14.69 -32.73 -1.89
N SER A 92 -13.58 -33.43 -2.16
CA SER A 92 -12.32 -32.78 -2.61
C SER A 92 -12.36 -32.32 -4.06
N ASN A 93 -13.35 -32.78 -4.85
CA ASN A 93 -13.59 -32.42 -6.24
C ASN A 93 -15.03 -31.93 -6.47
N PHE A 94 -15.67 -31.41 -5.45
CA PHE A 94 -17.09 -31.08 -5.49
C PHE A 94 -17.42 -30.08 -6.62
N PHE A 95 -16.68 -28.99 -6.73
CA PHE A 95 -16.95 -27.98 -7.76
C PHE A 95 -16.56 -28.45 -9.16
N ASN A 96 -15.55 -29.30 -9.31
CA ASN A 96 -15.24 -29.94 -10.59
C ASN A 96 -16.36 -30.88 -11.07
N ASN A 97 -16.98 -31.59 -10.14
CA ASN A 97 -18.09 -32.50 -10.43
C ASN A 97 -19.43 -31.73 -10.60
N ASN A 98 -19.51 -30.49 -10.09
CA ASN A 98 -20.69 -29.64 -10.14
C ASN A 98 -20.34 -28.27 -10.75
N VAL A 99 -19.87 -28.25 -12.00
CA VAL A 99 -19.36 -27.09 -12.71
C VAL A 99 -20.33 -25.91 -12.67
N LEU A 100 -21.62 -26.14 -12.84
CA LEU A 100 -22.63 -25.06 -12.80
C LEU A 100 -22.71 -24.39 -11.44
N LEU A 101 -22.56 -25.13 -10.33
CA LEU A 101 -22.53 -24.53 -8.99
C LEU A 101 -21.25 -23.69 -8.78
N GLY A 102 -20.14 -24.13 -9.33
CA GLY A 102 -18.90 -23.35 -9.29
C GLY A 102 -18.98 -22.04 -10.06
N ILE A 103 -19.55 -22.07 -11.28
CA ILE A 103 -19.80 -20.85 -12.09
C ILE A 103 -20.72 -19.90 -11.34
N ASP A 104 -21.73 -20.41 -10.67
CA ASP A 104 -22.69 -19.65 -9.90
C ASP A 104 -22.03 -18.94 -8.71
N VAL A 105 -21.21 -19.65 -7.92
CA VAL A 105 -20.43 -19.05 -6.84
C VAL A 105 -19.46 -18.00 -7.39
N SER A 106 -18.72 -18.30 -8.45
CA SER A 106 -17.80 -17.35 -9.09
C SER A 106 -18.50 -16.07 -9.55
N SER A 107 -19.68 -16.20 -10.14
CA SER A 107 -20.52 -15.06 -10.57
C SER A 107 -20.96 -14.20 -9.39
N ILE A 108 -21.37 -14.81 -8.28
CA ILE A 108 -21.72 -14.10 -7.05
C ILE A 108 -20.52 -13.35 -6.50
N LEU A 109 -19.35 -14.01 -6.41
CA LEU A 109 -18.12 -13.37 -5.94
C LEU A 109 -17.72 -12.19 -6.83
N ASN A 110 -17.84 -12.32 -8.15
CA ASN A 110 -17.60 -11.21 -9.08
C ASN A 110 -18.58 -10.05 -8.87
N GLY A 111 -19.85 -10.34 -8.66
CA GLY A 111 -20.86 -9.31 -8.36
C GLY A 111 -20.55 -8.50 -7.10
N LEU A 112 -19.99 -9.13 -6.06
CA LEU A 112 -19.63 -8.46 -4.82
C LEU A 112 -18.42 -7.51 -4.97
N ILE A 113 -17.59 -7.70 -6.03
CA ILE A 113 -16.38 -6.92 -6.26
C ILE A 113 -16.59 -5.82 -7.29
N THR A 114 -17.51 -6.00 -8.25
CA THR A 114 -17.69 -5.11 -9.41
C THR A 114 -17.93 -3.65 -9.01
N ASP A 115 -18.56 -3.41 -7.86
CA ASP A 115 -18.85 -2.06 -7.35
C ASP A 115 -17.70 -1.43 -6.56
N ARG A 116 -16.52 -2.09 -6.49
CA ARG A 116 -15.39 -1.65 -5.67
C ARG A 116 -14.18 -1.31 -6.52
N ASN A 117 -13.49 -0.22 -6.14
CA ASN A 117 -12.30 0.29 -6.86
C ASN A 117 -11.03 -0.57 -6.68
N GLY A 118 -11.10 -1.73 -6.03
CA GLY A 118 -9.95 -2.60 -5.75
C GLY A 118 -9.95 -3.88 -6.58
N ASN A 119 -8.77 -4.30 -7.05
CA ASN A 119 -8.57 -5.62 -7.66
C ASN A 119 -8.52 -6.71 -6.56
N PHE A 120 -9.68 -7.03 -5.98
CA PHE A 120 -9.77 -8.10 -5.00
C PHE A 120 -9.87 -9.47 -5.67
N ASN A 121 -9.08 -10.42 -5.18
CA ASN A 121 -9.23 -11.83 -5.52
C ASN A 121 -9.85 -12.55 -4.32
N ILE A 122 -11.09 -13.01 -4.48
CA ILE A 122 -11.81 -13.72 -3.43
C ILE A 122 -11.93 -15.19 -3.82
N SER A 123 -11.57 -16.06 -2.90
CA SER A 123 -11.74 -17.51 -3.04
C SER A 123 -12.48 -18.07 -1.84
N VAL A 124 -13.37 -19.01 -2.10
CA VAL A 124 -14.14 -19.71 -1.07
C VAL A 124 -13.74 -21.18 -1.09
N TYR A 125 -13.32 -21.69 0.06
CA TYR A 125 -12.83 -23.06 0.27
C TYR A 125 -13.87 -23.93 0.97
N ASN A 126 -13.94 -25.20 0.58
CA ASN A 126 -14.86 -26.14 1.19
C ASN A 126 -14.28 -26.92 2.40
N GLY A 127 -13.05 -26.65 2.80
CA GLY A 127 -12.38 -27.39 3.87
C GLY A 127 -11.84 -28.78 3.47
N TYR A 128 -12.14 -29.27 2.26
CA TYR A 128 -11.69 -30.57 1.72
C TYR A 128 -10.67 -30.39 0.57
N GLY A 129 -10.13 -29.19 0.38
CA GLY A 129 -9.13 -28.88 -0.64
C GLY A 129 -9.69 -28.41 -1.97
N ASP A 130 -11.02 -28.23 -2.09
CA ASP A 130 -11.65 -27.65 -3.27
C ASP A 130 -12.04 -26.20 -3.03
N PHE A 131 -12.00 -25.37 -4.08
CA PHE A 131 -12.30 -23.95 -3.97
C PHE A 131 -12.83 -23.35 -5.26
N VAL A 132 -13.47 -22.20 -5.14
CA VAL A 132 -13.92 -21.35 -6.27
C VAL A 132 -13.42 -19.93 -6.06
N SER A 133 -12.90 -19.31 -7.12
CA SER A 133 -12.43 -17.93 -7.14
C SER A 133 -13.27 -17.09 -8.10
N ASN A 134 -13.28 -15.76 -7.86
CA ASN A 134 -13.89 -14.81 -8.76
C ASN A 134 -13.14 -14.67 -10.10
N GLN A 135 -11.82 -14.92 -10.13
CA GLN A 135 -11.00 -14.67 -11.32
C GLN A 135 -10.83 -15.90 -12.23
N ASN A 136 -10.82 -17.10 -11.65
CA ASN A 136 -10.61 -18.32 -12.41
C ASN A 136 -11.38 -19.49 -11.79
N TYR A 137 -12.36 -19.97 -12.51
CA TYR A 137 -13.06 -21.19 -12.16
C TYR A 137 -12.15 -22.45 -12.23
N PHE A 138 -11.14 -22.41 -13.09
CA PHE A 138 -10.16 -23.48 -13.29
C PHE A 138 -8.77 -23.06 -12.80
N ILE A 139 -8.53 -23.00 -11.50
CA ILE A 139 -7.15 -22.90 -10.99
C ILE A 139 -6.59 -24.31 -10.84
N ASP A 140 -5.46 -24.55 -11.51
CA ASP A 140 -4.71 -25.80 -11.40
C ASP A 140 -4.33 -26.07 -9.94
N LYS A 141 -4.95 -27.08 -9.35
CA LYS A 141 -4.74 -27.51 -7.93
C LYS A 141 -3.26 -27.73 -7.58
N LYS A 142 -2.42 -28.10 -8.57
CA LYS A 142 -0.99 -28.32 -8.37
C LYS A 142 -0.22 -27.06 -8.00
N LYS A 143 -0.68 -25.91 -8.44
CA LYS A 143 0.00 -24.64 -8.18
C LYS A 143 -0.23 -24.10 -6.76
N PHE A 144 -1.36 -24.47 -6.14
CA PHE A 144 -1.70 -24.00 -4.80
C PHE A 144 -1.03 -24.82 -3.69
N GLN A 145 -0.88 -26.14 -3.89
CA GLN A 145 -0.19 -27.01 -2.91
C GLN A 145 1.31 -26.75 -2.78
N SER A 146 1.92 -26.07 -3.76
CA SER A 146 3.35 -25.69 -3.72
C SER A 146 3.63 -24.37 -2.98
N THR A 147 2.58 -23.66 -2.51
CA THR A 147 2.70 -22.31 -1.90
C THR A 147 2.32 -22.32 -0.40
N MET A 148 1.86 -23.46 0.13
CA MET A 148 1.66 -23.70 1.55
C MET A 148 2.83 -24.50 2.13
#